data_eb71db268304d5fdaab07eccf47364c9
#
_entry.id   eb71db268304d5fdaab07eccf47364c9
#
_cell.length_a   1.000
_cell.length_b   1.000
_cell.length_c   1.000
_cell.angle_alpha   90.00
_cell.angle_beta   90.00
_cell.angle_gamma   90.00
#
_symmetry.space_group_name_H-M   'P 1'
#
loop_
_entity.id
_entity.type
_entity.pdbx_description
1 polymer ?
#
loop_
_entity_poly.entity_id
_entity_poly.type
_entity_poly.pdbx_seq_one_letter_code
_entity_poly.pdbx_strand_id
1 'polypeptide(L)'
;MTNLLLILLLSVCFSQDCDDNMLMFDCDNLAFCNNEPDFGFDCFVNNEFCEDFNGDGIIDAWVGDGWCDDGAWGYDFQCEEYSFDCGDCDDDFSNTYGYCNEIPEAYTFNHGGLLRQYYIYEPNIIEENPPLVFLMHGFTGSALGISSYSGMNALADEYGFVVCYPQGTSDQNGDNFWNVGYNFHNNLTVDDVSFIISLAEYLQNEYGYDANNTFAAGMSNGAEMSYKLACETDGFFNAIAPVAGTMFGVSWDSCEPATMPVLEIHGTNDNVTLWDGDYDDTYWGPYPGIEEVIDFWVQENDCIDNEEIILQSMNTIKHRYFNCNVNTEVWLYEVIGGGHDWPGYSSQEIWNFFSQYTFNAGDINGDDIINILDVIQVVNLILFNEYEQNGDLNQDEVINVLDVIQLVNIILNN
;
A
#
# COMPACT_ATOMS: atom_id res chain seq x y z
N MET A 1 4.52 50.54 10.81
CA MET A 1 6.00 50.55 10.91
C MET A 1 6.51 49.56 11.98
N THR A 2 5.67 49.01 12.82
CA THR A 2 6.04 48.06 13.88
C THR A 2 6.12 46.61 13.41
N ASN A 3 5.29 46.21 12.44
CA ASN A 3 5.27 44.82 11.94
C ASN A 3 6.45 44.49 10.98
N LEU A 4 7.03 45.54 10.30
CA LEU A 4 8.19 45.33 9.41
C LEU A 4 9.49 45.08 10.17
N LEU A 5 9.54 45.53 11.43
CA LEU A 5 10.73 45.37 12.27
C LEU A 5 10.75 44.02 13.00
N LEU A 6 9.57 43.44 13.23
CA LEU A 6 9.46 42.10 13.82
C LEU A 6 9.84 41.00 12.81
N ILE A 7 9.38 41.14 11.55
CA ILE A 7 9.74 40.23 10.45
C ILE A 7 11.26 40.26 10.16
N LEU A 8 11.90 41.40 10.26
CA LEU A 8 13.35 41.54 10.08
C LEU A 8 14.19 40.97 11.25
N LEU A 9 13.60 40.87 12.44
CA LEU A 9 14.26 40.24 13.60
C LEU A 9 14.10 38.73 13.61
N LEU A 10 12.98 38.21 13.15
CA LEU A 10 12.78 36.79 12.93
C LEU A 10 13.67 36.25 11.80
N SER A 11 13.81 36.99 10.69
CA SER A 11 14.65 36.55 9.56
C SER A 11 16.16 36.46 9.89
N VAL A 12 16.62 37.06 10.97
CA VAL A 12 18.05 37.04 11.39
C VAL A 12 18.35 35.85 12.32
N CYS A 13 17.35 35.27 13.00
CA CYS A 13 17.54 34.10 13.86
C CYS A 13 17.38 32.75 13.09
N PHE A 14 16.70 32.74 11.95
CA PHE A 14 16.28 31.52 11.26
C PHE A 14 17.06 31.21 9.98
N SER A 15 18.09 31.96 9.64
CA SER A 15 18.71 31.92 8.30
C SER A 15 19.80 30.86 8.12
N GLN A 16 19.97 29.89 9.00
CA GLN A 16 21.07 28.96 8.88
C GLN A 16 20.69 27.52 8.46
N ASP A 17 19.45 27.09 8.63
CA ASP A 17 19.10 25.69 8.39
C ASP A 17 17.80 25.44 7.57
N CYS A 18 17.11 26.45 7.08
CA CYS A 18 15.91 26.30 6.24
C CYS A 18 16.10 26.92 4.85
N ASP A 19 15.75 26.22 3.80
CA ASP A 19 15.54 26.82 2.48
C ASP A 19 14.31 27.75 2.52
N ASP A 20 14.39 28.94 1.91
CA ASP A 20 13.32 29.95 1.89
C ASP A 20 11.97 29.43 1.34
N ASN A 21 11.95 28.28 0.66
CA ASN A 21 10.75 27.63 0.12
C ASN A 21 10.11 26.60 1.07
N MET A 22 10.76 26.31 2.20
CA MET A 22 10.31 25.33 3.18
C MET A 22 9.82 25.97 4.48
N LEU A 23 9.79 27.30 4.56
CA LEU A 23 9.30 28.01 5.72
C LEU A 23 7.78 28.06 5.71
N MET A 24 7.15 27.47 6.70
CA MET A 24 5.72 27.47 6.92
C MET A 24 5.35 28.25 8.18
N PHE A 25 4.07 28.48 8.43
CA PHE A 25 3.58 29.22 9.59
C PHE A 25 2.35 28.49 10.14
N ASP A 26 2.27 28.32 11.45
CA ASP A 26 1.09 27.84 12.12
C ASP A 26 -0.07 28.86 12.11
N CYS A 27 -1.21 28.53 12.73
CA CYS A 27 -2.39 29.39 12.76
C CYS A 27 -2.15 30.72 13.49
N ASP A 28 -1.21 30.79 14.42
CA ASP A 28 -0.78 31.99 15.12
C ASP A 28 0.34 32.76 14.39
N ASN A 29 0.73 32.34 13.19
CA ASN A 29 1.84 32.85 12.39
C ASN A 29 3.22 32.66 13.05
N LEU A 30 3.42 31.61 13.80
CA LEU A 30 4.74 31.14 14.23
C LEU A 30 5.38 30.37 13.07
N ALA A 31 6.66 30.62 12.80
CA ALA A 31 7.35 30.02 11.67
C ALA A 31 7.96 28.67 12.04
N PHE A 32 7.79 27.70 11.19
CA PHE A 32 8.43 26.38 11.27
C PHE A 32 9.02 25.94 9.93
N CYS A 33 9.89 24.93 9.92
CA CYS A 33 10.49 24.39 8.71
C CYS A 33 9.86 23.06 8.33
N ASN A 34 9.52 22.92 7.07
CA ASN A 34 9.27 21.62 6.46
C ASN A 34 10.57 21.16 5.78
N ASN A 35 11.32 20.25 6.38
CA ASN A 35 12.65 19.85 5.91
C ASN A 35 12.65 18.60 5.01
N GLU A 36 11.53 17.91 4.85
CA GLU A 36 11.43 16.73 4.01
C GLU A 36 10.33 16.93 2.97
N PRO A 37 10.64 16.82 1.67
CA PRO A 37 9.63 16.91 0.61
C PRO A 37 8.69 15.70 0.54
N ASP A 38 9.00 14.59 1.23
CA ASP A 38 8.30 13.32 1.13
C ASP A 38 7.49 12.94 2.38
N PHE A 39 7.60 13.71 3.48
CA PHE A 39 6.83 13.47 4.70
C PHE A 39 6.33 14.80 5.23
N GLY A 40 5.00 14.96 5.24
CA GLY A 40 4.35 16.18 5.70
C GLY A 40 4.92 16.67 7.04
N PHE A 41 5.19 17.93 7.13
CA PHE A 41 5.42 18.73 8.32
C PHE A 41 6.41 18.18 9.36
N ASP A 42 7.66 17.96 8.99
CA ASP A 42 8.69 17.65 9.97
C ASP A 42 9.53 18.87 10.30
N CYS A 43 9.63 19.14 11.59
CA CYS A 43 10.65 19.92 12.26
C CYS A 43 10.58 21.42 12.28
N PHE A 44 10.57 21.90 13.49
CA PHE A 44 10.73 23.29 13.89
C PHE A 44 12.19 23.74 13.95
N VAL A 45 12.40 25.03 13.70
CA VAL A 45 13.71 25.64 13.42
C VAL A 45 14.71 25.58 14.58
N ASN A 46 14.36 25.18 15.79
CA ASN A 46 15.25 25.27 16.96
C ASN A 46 15.56 23.96 17.68
N ASN A 47 15.28 22.79 17.12
CA ASN A 47 15.46 21.50 17.82
C ASN A 47 14.76 21.38 19.19
N GLU A 48 13.97 22.37 19.60
CA GLU A 48 13.29 22.38 20.89
C GLU A 48 11.88 21.74 20.79
N PHE A 49 11.39 21.53 19.58
CA PHE A 49 10.04 21.03 19.29
C PHE A 49 10.02 19.81 18.38
N CYS A 50 11.17 19.37 17.88
CA CYS A 50 11.34 18.08 17.25
C CYS A 50 11.88 17.13 18.31
N GLU A 51 11.04 16.61 19.15
CA GLU A 51 11.43 15.65 20.18
C GLU A 51 11.03 14.24 19.72
N ASP A 52 11.95 13.34 19.84
CA ASP A 52 11.71 11.91 19.84
C ASP A 52 11.02 11.56 21.17
N PHE A 53 9.70 11.71 21.22
CA PHE A 53 8.92 11.52 22.46
C PHE A 53 8.89 10.06 22.93
N ASN A 54 9.08 9.11 22.02
CA ASN A 54 9.04 7.68 22.32
C ASN A 54 10.44 7.06 22.45
N GLY A 55 11.49 7.76 22.00
CA GLY A 55 12.90 7.34 22.13
C GLY A 55 13.36 6.36 21.07
N ASP A 56 12.70 6.28 19.92
CA ASP A 56 13.03 5.37 18.83
C ASP A 56 14.02 5.96 17.81
N GLY A 57 14.33 7.24 17.94
CA GLY A 57 15.28 7.97 17.08
C GLY A 57 14.63 8.63 15.88
N ILE A 58 13.30 8.60 15.80
CA ILE A 58 12.49 9.29 14.78
C ILE A 58 11.91 10.55 15.42
N ILE A 59 11.90 11.63 14.66
CA ILE A 59 11.30 12.89 15.11
C ILE A 59 9.81 12.83 14.82
N ASP A 60 8.99 12.96 15.87
CA ASP A 60 7.54 12.91 15.76
C ASP A 60 7.00 14.19 15.07
N ALA A 61 6.14 14.03 14.07
CA ALA A 61 5.40 15.13 13.46
C ALA A 61 4.33 15.64 14.43
N TRP A 62 3.96 16.91 14.33
CA TRP A 62 2.95 17.52 15.22
C TRP A 62 1.57 17.58 14.59
N VAL A 63 1.49 17.81 13.29
CA VAL A 63 0.20 17.87 12.58
C VAL A 63 -0.29 16.46 12.28
N GLY A 64 -1.45 16.07 12.85
CA GLY A 64 -2.04 14.77 12.63
C GLY A 64 -1.33 13.60 13.32
N ASP A 65 -0.67 13.86 14.46
CA ASP A 65 0.04 12.82 15.24
C ASP A 65 -0.84 12.07 16.25
N GLY A 66 -2.13 12.36 16.29
CA GLY A 66 -3.10 11.80 17.22
C GLY A 66 -3.30 12.63 18.50
N TRP A 67 -2.68 13.80 18.60
CA TRP A 67 -2.83 14.75 19.69
C TRP A 67 -3.32 16.09 19.15
N CYS A 68 -4.35 16.64 19.77
CA CYS A 68 -4.86 17.96 19.37
C CYS A 68 -3.88 19.08 19.78
N ASP A 69 -3.25 19.70 18.78
CA ASP A 69 -2.35 20.84 18.98
C ASP A 69 -3.09 22.16 18.89
N ASP A 70 -3.74 22.51 20.01
CA ASP A 70 -4.60 23.70 20.19
C ASP A 70 -3.86 24.95 20.70
N GLY A 71 -2.55 25.03 20.49
CA GLY A 71 -1.72 26.11 20.98
C GLY A 71 -1.33 25.97 22.46
N ALA A 72 -1.80 24.94 23.18
CA ALA A 72 -1.46 24.76 24.61
C ALA A 72 0.02 24.47 24.83
N TRP A 73 0.69 23.92 23.84
CA TRP A 73 2.11 23.54 23.87
C TRP A 73 3.01 24.46 23.06
N GLY A 74 2.46 25.47 22.36
CA GLY A 74 3.24 26.52 21.70
C GLY A 74 2.93 26.73 20.24
N TYR A 75 2.35 25.77 19.54
CA TYR A 75 1.87 25.91 18.16
C TYR A 75 0.39 25.56 18.09
N ASP A 76 -0.33 26.19 17.17
CA ASP A 76 -1.77 26.01 16.97
C ASP A 76 -2.03 25.60 15.52
N PHE A 77 -2.52 24.37 15.33
CA PHE A 77 -2.87 23.80 14.02
C PHE A 77 -4.39 23.63 13.86
N GLN A 78 -5.22 24.23 14.70
CA GLN A 78 -6.68 24.14 14.62
C GLN A 78 -7.33 24.87 13.43
N CYS A 79 -6.58 25.56 12.58
CA CYS A 79 -7.19 26.30 11.47
C CYS A 79 -7.47 25.42 10.23
N GLU A 80 -8.32 25.98 9.33
CA GLU A 80 -8.70 25.30 8.08
C GLU A 80 -7.50 24.92 7.20
N GLU A 81 -6.41 25.68 7.24
CA GLU A 81 -5.17 25.40 6.49
C GLU A 81 -4.52 24.08 6.88
N TYR A 82 -4.72 23.63 8.11
CA TYR A 82 -4.21 22.36 8.62
C TYR A 82 -5.34 21.34 8.88
N SER A 83 -6.54 21.56 8.31
CA SER A 83 -7.67 20.67 8.46
C SER A 83 -7.98 20.34 9.94
N PHE A 84 -7.87 21.36 10.82
CA PHE A 84 -8.04 21.19 12.26
C PHE A 84 -7.09 20.15 12.86
N ASP A 85 -5.79 20.31 12.61
CA ASP A 85 -4.75 19.39 13.01
C ASP A 85 -5.03 17.98 12.45
N CYS A 86 -5.37 17.93 11.16
CA CYS A 86 -5.75 16.71 10.44
C CYS A 86 -6.87 15.89 11.11
N GLY A 87 -7.74 16.55 11.87
CA GLY A 87 -8.87 15.94 12.58
C GLY A 87 -8.55 15.53 14.01
N ASP A 88 -7.34 15.73 14.50
CA ASP A 88 -6.99 15.38 15.88
C ASP A 88 -7.72 16.24 16.92
N CYS A 89 -8.15 17.45 16.53
CA CYS A 89 -8.95 18.36 17.34
C CYS A 89 -10.47 18.21 17.18
N ASP A 90 -10.96 17.24 16.42
CA ASP A 90 -12.39 16.99 16.31
C ASP A 90 -12.94 16.26 17.51
N ASP A 91 -14.16 16.65 17.99
CA ASP A 91 -14.83 16.06 19.16
C ASP A 91 -15.23 14.57 18.99
N ASP A 92 -15.07 14.00 17.82
CA ASP A 92 -15.34 12.60 17.51
C ASP A 92 -14.02 11.82 17.42
N PHE A 93 -13.52 11.40 18.58
CA PHE A 93 -12.31 10.63 18.76
C PHE A 93 -12.25 9.37 17.89
N SER A 94 -11.87 9.51 16.63
CA SER A 94 -11.23 8.42 15.93
C SER A 94 -9.72 8.65 16.03
N ASN A 95 -9.00 7.78 16.70
CA ASN A 95 -7.54 7.79 16.78
C ASN A 95 -6.96 7.68 15.36
N THR A 96 -6.80 8.79 14.68
CA THR A 96 -6.19 8.86 13.36
C THR A 96 -4.81 9.45 13.50
N TYR A 97 -3.83 8.59 13.55
CA TYR A 97 -2.44 8.96 13.39
C TYR A 97 -2.18 9.35 11.93
N GLY A 98 -1.61 10.50 11.71
CA GLY A 98 -0.83 10.81 10.52
C GLY A 98 -1.57 11.37 9.32
N TYR A 99 -0.92 12.18 8.58
CA TYR A 99 -1.17 12.79 7.26
C TYR A 99 -2.55 13.39 6.99
N CYS A 100 -2.56 14.68 6.65
CA CYS A 100 -3.74 15.42 6.16
C CYS A 100 -4.25 14.90 4.81
N ASN A 101 -4.43 13.61 4.69
CA ASN A 101 -5.03 12.98 3.53
C ASN A 101 -6.54 12.97 3.69
N GLU A 102 -7.27 13.18 2.61
CA GLU A 102 -8.72 13.06 2.61
C GLU A 102 -9.13 11.71 3.22
N ILE A 103 -10.01 11.75 4.24
CA ILE A 103 -10.49 10.54 4.91
C ILE A 103 -11.32 9.75 3.88
N PRO A 104 -11.03 8.47 3.67
CA PRO A 104 -11.78 7.65 2.72
C PRO A 104 -13.27 7.58 3.08
N GLU A 105 -14.14 7.51 2.08
CA GLU A 105 -15.57 7.35 2.32
C GLU A 105 -15.90 5.99 2.95
N ALA A 106 -16.78 5.99 3.95
CA ALA A 106 -17.19 4.80 4.70
C ALA A 106 -18.39 4.13 4.05
N TYR A 107 -18.30 2.83 3.82
CA TYR A 107 -19.35 2.00 3.24
C TYR A 107 -19.59 0.73 4.06
N THR A 108 -20.71 0.06 3.77
CA THR A 108 -21.03 -1.23 4.37
C THR A 108 -21.37 -2.26 3.30
N PHE A 109 -20.92 -3.49 3.49
CA PHE A 109 -21.17 -4.63 2.62
C PHE A 109 -21.69 -5.83 3.41
N ASN A 110 -22.81 -6.42 2.99
CA ASN A 110 -23.36 -7.59 3.66
C ASN A 110 -22.78 -8.88 3.07
N HIS A 111 -21.95 -9.57 3.84
CA HIS A 111 -21.32 -10.81 3.42
C HIS A 111 -21.47 -11.90 4.49
N GLY A 112 -21.91 -13.10 4.08
CA GLY A 112 -22.10 -14.24 5.00
C GLY A 112 -23.05 -13.98 6.17
N GLY A 113 -23.95 -12.99 6.07
CA GLY A 113 -24.85 -12.56 7.14
C GLY A 113 -24.24 -11.59 8.14
N LEU A 114 -22.99 -11.16 7.92
CA LEU A 114 -22.33 -10.11 8.67
C LEU A 114 -22.37 -8.80 7.87
N LEU A 115 -22.62 -7.70 8.57
CA LEU A 115 -22.45 -6.36 7.99
C LEU A 115 -20.99 -5.97 8.16
N ARG A 116 -20.22 -6.02 7.06
CA ARG A 116 -18.80 -5.67 7.02
C ARG A 116 -18.68 -4.20 6.65
N GLN A 117 -17.70 -3.51 7.20
CA GLN A 117 -17.36 -2.14 6.85
C GLN A 117 -16.15 -2.11 5.92
N TYR A 118 -16.09 -1.13 5.04
CA TYR A 118 -14.93 -0.82 4.22
C TYR A 118 -14.92 0.66 3.88
N TYR A 119 -13.76 1.17 3.47
CA TYR A 119 -13.56 2.55 3.08
C TYR A 119 -12.95 2.57 1.68
N ILE A 120 -13.33 3.55 0.88
CA ILE A 120 -12.82 3.78 -0.46
C ILE A 120 -12.16 5.14 -0.53
N TYR A 121 -10.98 5.18 -1.09
CA TYR A 121 -10.36 6.40 -1.53
C TYR A 121 -10.30 6.42 -3.06
N GLU A 122 -10.97 7.38 -3.66
CA GLU A 122 -10.92 7.65 -5.09
C GLU A 122 -10.19 8.97 -5.33
N PRO A 123 -9.16 9.02 -6.17
CA PRO A 123 -8.50 10.27 -6.53
C PRO A 123 -9.45 11.23 -7.26
N ASN A 124 -9.23 12.54 -7.10
CA ASN A 124 -10.06 13.58 -7.72
C ASN A 124 -10.06 13.53 -9.26
N ILE A 125 -9.02 12.98 -9.86
CA ILE A 125 -8.89 12.75 -11.29
C ILE A 125 -8.63 11.26 -11.49
N ILE A 126 -9.60 10.57 -12.03
CA ILE A 126 -9.58 9.13 -12.23
C ILE A 126 -9.94 8.83 -13.70
N GLU A 127 -9.23 7.90 -14.30
CA GLU A 127 -9.54 7.42 -15.64
C GLU A 127 -10.67 6.39 -15.62
N GLU A 128 -11.21 6.03 -16.77
CA GLU A 128 -12.19 4.97 -16.90
C GLU A 128 -11.53 3.61 -16.60
N ASN A 129 -12.15 2.79 -15.77
CA ASN A 129 -11.62 1.50 -15.28
C ASN A 129 -10.27 1.61 -14.54
N PRO A 130 -10.20 2.33 -13.42
CA PRO A 130 -8.95 2.46 -12.66
C PRO A 130 -8.56 1.16 -11.98
N PRO A 131 -7.26 0.91 -11.76
CA PRO A 131 -6.78 -0.18 -10.94
C PRO A 131 -7.34 -0.10 -9.51
N LEU A 132 -7.54 -1.27 -8.88
CA LEU A 132 -8.07 -1.40 -7.51
C LEU A 132 -7.03 -2.05 -6.59
N VAL A 133 -6.64 -1.33 -5.54
CA VAL A 133 -5.70 -1.82 -4.53
C VAL A 133 -6.45 -2.07 -3.22
N PHE A 134 -6.44 -3.30 -2.72
CA PHE A 134 -6.87 -3.63 -1.37
C PHE A 134 -5.71 -3.43 -0.40
N LEU A 135 -5.90 -2.61 0.64
CA LEU A 135 -4.89 -2.39 1.67
C LEU A 135 -5.45 -2.77 3.05
N MET A 136 -4.90 -3.84 3.64
CA MET A 136 -5.43 -4.50 4.83
C MET A 136 -4.61 -4.17 6.07
N HIS A 137 -5.31 -3.77 7.15
CA HIS A 137 -4.70 -3.40 8.44
C HIS A 137 -4.15 -4.61 9.21
N GLY A 138 -3.25 -4.37 10.18
CA GLY A 138 -2.72 -5.37 11.10
C GLY A 138 -3.71 -5.79 12.19
N PHE A 139 -3.31 -6.77 13.01
CA PHE A 139 -4.07 -7.20 14.19
C PHE A 139 -4.29 -6.04 15.15
N THR A 140 -5.48 -5.91 15.72
CA THR A 140 -5.99 -4.79 16.52
C THR A 140 -6.17 -3.46 15.76
N GLY A 141 -5.64 -3.34 14.55
CA GLY A 141 -5.71 -2.14 13.74
C GLY A 141 -7.09 -1.84 13.16
N SER A 142 -7.16 -0.83 12.31
CA SER A 142 -8.38 -0.46 11.61
C SER A 142 -8.10 -0.05 10.16
N ALA A 143 -9.14 -0.07 9.35
CA ALA A 143 -9.09 0.39 7.97
C ALA A 143 -8.65 1.87 7.87
N LEU A 144 -9.21 2.73 8.71
CA LEU A 144 -8.81 4.14 8.79
C LEU A 144 -7.38 4.31 9.29
N GLY A 145 -6.96 3.51 10.29
CA GLY A 145 -5.59 3.54 10.79
C GLY A 145 -4.57 3.31 9.67
N ILE A 146 -4.71 2.22 8.89
CA ILE A 146 -3.77 1.96 7.80
C ILE A 146 -3.89 2.98 6.66
N SER A 147 -5.07 3.54 6.40
CA SER A 147 -5.22 4.59 5.39
C SER A 147 -4.47 5.87 5.78
N SER A 148 -4.39 6.17 7.09
CA SER A 148 -3.72 7.37 7.57
C SER A 148 -2.18 7.26 7.51
N TYR A 149 -1.58 6.15 8.02
CA TYR A 149 -0.12 6.06 8.09
C TYR A 149 0.55 5.50 6.83
N SER A 150 -0.18 4.82 5.95
CA SER A 150 0.44 4.20 4.77
C SER A 150 0.87 5.20 3.69
N GLY A 151 0.23 6.36 3.62
CA GLY A 151 0.45 7.33 2.52
C GLY A 151 -0.07 6.87 1.15
N MET A 152 -0.85 5.77 1.08
CA MET A 152 -1.31 5.20 -0.19
C MET A 152 -2.28 6.12 -0.94
N ASN A 153 -3.06 6.95 -0.22
CA ASN A 153 -3.97 7.92 -0.83
C ASN A 153 -3.24 8.94 -1.72
N ALA A 154 -2.09 9.45 -1.26
CA ALA A 154 -1.30 10.41 -2.03
C ALA A 154 -0.78 9.79 -3.34
N LEU A 155 -0.41 8.51 -3.32
CA LEU A 155 0.00 7.78 -4.53
C LEU A 155 -1.20 7.50 -5.45
N ALA A 156 -2.38 7.23 -4.88
CA ALA A 156 -3.60 7.11 -5.65
C ALA A 156 -3.91 8.40 -6.42
N ASP A 157 -3.73 9.56 -5.80
CA ASP A 157 -3.86 10.86 -6.48
C ASP A 157 -2.82 11.07 -7.57
N GLU A 158 -1.59 10.61 -7.36
CA GLU A 158 -0.50 10.77 -8.33
C GLU A 158 -0.65 9.83 -9.53
N TYR A 159 -1.07 8.58 -9.29
CA TYR A 159 -1.03 7.51 -10.30
C TYR A 159 -2.41 7.05 -10.81
N GLY A 160 -3.51 7.54 -10.23
CA GLY A 160 -4.87 7.31 -10.74
C GLY A 160 -5.43 5.93 -10.43
N PHE A 161 -5.09 5.30 -9.30
CA PHE A 161 -5.71 4.06 -8.85
C PHE A 161 -6.65 4.29 -7.65
N VAL A 162 -7.52 3.34 -7.38
CA VAL A 162 -8.44 3.37 -6.23
C VAL A 162 -7.91 2.51 -5.10
N VAL A 163 -8.06 2.97 -3.85
CA VAL A 163 -7.70 2.17 -2.68
C VAL A 163 -8.95 1.76 -1.91
N CYS A 164 -9.13 0.46 -1.73
CA CYS A 164 -10.11 -0.10 -0.82
C CYS A 164 -9.42 -0.50 0.49
N TYR A 165 -9.91 0.03 1.60
CA TYR A 165 -9.51 -0.31 2.96
C TYR A 165 -10.62 -1.13 3.62
N PRO A 166 -10.62 -2.45 3.52
CA PRO A 166 -11.62 -3.26 4.19
C PRO A 166 -11.35 -3.32 5.68
N GLN A 167 -12.42 -3.43 6.48
CA GLN A 167 -12.33 -3.58 7.92
C GLN A 167 -12.46 -5.06 8.32
N GLY A 168 -11.46 -5.58 9.02
CA GLY A 168 -11.50 -6.88 9.65
C GLY A 168 -12.61 -6.97 10.71
N THR A 169 -13.07 -8.18 11.00
CA THR A 169 -14.02 -8.41 12.09
C THR A 169 -13.33 -8.27 13.46
N SER A 170 -14.11 -8.01 14.50
CA SER A 170 -13.58 -8.05 15.88
C SER A 170 -13.75 -9.45 16.48
N ASP A 171 -12.76 -9.90 17.22
CA ASP A 171 -12.81 -11.14 17.99
C ASP A 171 -13.59 -10.95 19.31
N GLN A 172 -13.58 -11.95 20.18
CA GLN A 172 -14.27 -11.92 21.48
C GLN A 172 -13.68 -10.91 22.47
N ASN A 173 -12.47 -10.41 22.24
CA ASN A 173 -11.81 -9.40 23.07
C ASN A 173 -12.09 -7.98 22.54
N GLY A 174 -12.64 -7.87 21.34
CA GLY A 174 -12.84 -6.62 20.62
C GLY A 174 -11.68 -6.24 19.70
N ASP A 175 -10.71 -7.15 19.53
CA ASP A 175 -9.55 -6.92 18.66
C ASP A 175 -9.94 -7.18 17.20
N ASN A 176 -9.68 -6.22 16.33
CA ASN A 176 -9.92 -6.38 14.89
C ASN A 176 -8.87 -7.30 14.29
N PHE A 177 -9.30 -8.17 13.37
CA PHE A 177 -8.40 -9.17 12.79
C PHE A 177 -8.87 -9.66 11.42
N TRP A 178 -7.94 -10.29 10.71
CA TRP A 178 -8.18 -11.16 9.56
C TRP A 178 -7.94 -12.61 9.99
N ASN A 179 -8.83 -13.51 9.58
CA ASN A 179 -8.74 -14.92 9.97
C ASN A 179 -7.70 -15.67 9.11
N VAL A 180 -6.46 -15.60 9.53
CA VAL A 180 -5.31 -16.25 8.88
C VAL A 180 -4.91 -17.59 9.51
N GLY A 181 -5.61 -18.00 10.56
CA GLY A 181 -5.39 -19.30 11.21
C GLY A 181 -4.57 -19.24 12.50
N TYR A 182 -4.59 -18.13 13.22
CA TYR A 182 -3.96 -18.05 14.55
C TYR A 182 -4.53 -19.08 15.53
N ASN A 183 -3.69 -19.65 16.38
CA ASN A 183 -4.07 -20.70 17.34
C ASN A 183 -5.22 -20.28 18.26
N PHE A 184 -5.25 -19.03 18.71
CA PHE A 184 -6.33 -18.53 19.57
C PHE A 184 -7.62 -18.20 18.80
N HIS A 185 -7.58 -18.20 17.47
CA HIS A 185 -8.74 -18.05 16.59
C HIS A 185 -9.27 -19.37 16.00
N ASN A 186 -8.76 -20.52 16.43
CA ASN A 186 -9.13 -21.85 15.89
C ASN A 186 -10.64 -22.19 15.92
N ASN A 187 -11.42 -21.47 16.73
CA ASN A 187 -12.88 -21.65 16.81
C ASN A 187 -13.67 -20.64 15.97
N LEU A 188 -13.00 -19.72 15.30
CA LEU A 188 -13.64 -18.68 14.49
C LEU A 188 -13.85 -19.23 13.07
N THR A 189 -15.00 -18.90 12.52
CA THR A 189 -15.44 -19.39 11.19
C THR A 189 -15.69 -18.26 10.20
N VAL A 190 -15.18 -17.06 10.51
CA VAL A 190 -15.26 -15.94 9.58
C VAL A 190 -14.42 -16.25 8.33
N ASP A 191 -15.01 -16.05 7.17
CA ASP A 191 -14.39 -16.29 5.87
C ASP A 191 -14.04 -14.93 5.25
N ASP A 192 -12.83 -14.47 5.56
CA ASP A 192 -12.35 -13.19 5.06
C ASP A 192 -11.89 -13.26 3.60
N VAL A 193 -11.44 -14.42 3.12
CA VAL A 193 -11.10 -14.63 1.69
C VAL A 193 -12.34 -14.41 0.83
N SER A 194 -13.42 -15.11 1.13
CA SER A 194 -14.69 -14.96 0.41
C SER A 194 -15.26 -13.54 0.53
N PHE A 195 -15.06 -12.88 1.67
CA PHE A 195 -15.47 -11.47 1.85
C PHE A 195 -14.70 -10.53 0.92
N ILE A 196 -13.38 -10.61 0.88
CA ILE A 196 -12.54 -9.73 0.06
C ILE A 196 -12.83 -9.93 -1.43
N ILE A 197 -12.94 -11.19 -1.90
CA ILE A 197 -13.31 -11.48 -3.30
C ILE A 197 -14.69 -10.89 -3.64
N SER A 198 -15.70 -11.16 -2.79
CA SER A 198 -17.06 -10.69 -3.06
C SER A 198 -17.14 -9.17 -3.05
N LEU A 199 -16.35 -8.51 -2.19
CA LEU A 199 -16.25 -7.06 -2.16
C LEU A 199 -15.55 -6.53 -3.42
N ALA A 200 -14.46 -7.16 -3.87
CA ALA A 200 -13.77 -6.78 -5.10
C ALA A 200 -14.70 -6.90 -6.31
N GLU A 201 -15.36 -8.05 -6.49
CA GLU A 201 -16.35 -8.26 -7.57
C GLU A 201 -17.50 -7.23 -7.53
N TYR A 202 -17.97 -6.87 -6.33
CA TYR A 202 -18.99 -5.83 -6.15
C TYR A 202 -18.47 -4.47 -6.62
N LEU A 203 -17.27 -4.06 -6.19
CA LEU A 203 -16.67 -2.79 -6.55
C LEU A 203 -16.40 -2.68 -8.05
N GLN A 204 -15.88 -3.74 -8.66
CA GLN A 204 -15.64 -3.84 -10.09
C GLN A 204 -16.95 -3.70 -10.90
N ASN A 205 -18.01 -4.36 -10.47
CA ASN A 205 -19.30 -4.34 -11.19
C ASN A 205 -20.12 -3.06 -11.00
N GLU A 206 -20.11 -2.47 -9.78
CA GLU A 206 -20.95 -1.31 -9.47
C GLU A 206 -20.27 0.02 -9.78
N TYR A 207 -18.94 0.11 -9.61
CA TYR A 207 -18.18 1.34 -9.82
C TYR A 207 -17.33 1.31 -11.09
N GLY A 208 -17.16 0.13 -11.70
CA GLY A 208 -16.40 -0.02 -12.94
C GLY A 208 -14.88 -0.02 -12.70
N TYR A 209 -14.41 -0.41 -11.51
CA TYR A 209 -12.98 -0.59 -11.29
C TYR A 209 -12.46 -1.81 -12.06
N ASP A 210 -11.18 -1.79 -12.44
CA ASP A 210 -10.66 -2.77 -13.38
C ASP A 210 -10.46 -4.16 -12.73
N ALA A 211 -11.22 -5.13 -13.19
CA ALA A 211 -11.11 -6.51 -12.73
C ALA A 211 -9.78 -7.17 -13.15
N ASN A 212 -9.12 -6.66 -14.21
CA ASN A 212 -7.81 -7.15 -14.64
C ASN A 212 -6.65 -6.47 -13.91
N ASN A 213 -6.93 -5.44 -13.10
CA ASN A 213 -5.94 -4.66 -12.38
C ASN A 213 -6.33 -4.55 -10.90
N THR A 214 -6.41 -5.71 -10.22
CA THR A 214 -6.77 -5.79 -8.80
C THR A 214 -5.60 -6.37 -8.01
N PHE A 215 -5.19 -5.66 -6.95
CA PHE A 215 -3.99 -5.93 -6.16
C PHE A 215 -4.33 -6.02 -4.67
N ALA A 216 -3.51 -6.75 -3.90
CA ALA A 216 -3.67 -6.85 -2.46
C ALA A 216 -2.37 -6.57 -1.72
N ALA A 217 -2.44 -5.71 -0.71
CA ALA A 217 -1.35 -5.39 0.20
C ALA A 217 -1.86 -5.30 1.64
N GLY A 218 -0.96 -5.34 2.59
CA GLY A 218 -1.33 -5.17 3.98
C GLY A 218 -0.13 -5.25 4.91
N MET A 219 -0.35 -4.85 6.16
CA MET A 219 0.66 -4.90 7.20
C MET A 219 0.36 -6.01 8.22
N SER A 220 1.39 -6.74 8.68
CA SER A 220 1.27 -7.70 9.78
C SER A 220 0.17 -8.74 9.47
N ASN A 221 -0.89 -8.83 10.28
CA ASN A 221 -2.05 -9.68 10.01
C ASN A 221 -2.71 -9.40 8.63
N GLY A 222 -2.66 -8.16 8.12
CA GLY A 222 -3.09 -7.82 6.77
C GLY A 222 -2.13 -8.33 5.69
N ALA A 223 -0.83 -8.40 5.97
CA ALA A 223 0.16 -9.02 5.11
C ALA A 223 -0.05 -10.54 5.02
N GLU A 224 -0.30 -11.17 6.16
CA GLU A 224 -0.64 -12.60 6.23
C GLU A 224 -1.93 -12.91 5.47
N MET A 225 -2.90 -11.99 5.51
CA MET A 225 -4.12 -12.08 4.72
C MET A 225 -3.84 -11.94 3.22
N SER A 226 -2.88 -11.10 2.81
CA SER A 226 -2.46 -11.00 1.41
C SER A 226 -1.86 -12.32 0.90
N TYR A 227 -1.02 -12.98 1.68
CA TYR A 227 -0.53 -14.33 1.37
C TYR A 227 -1.65 -15.35 1.28
N LYS A 228 -2.60 -15.30 2.23
CA LYS A 228 -3.76 -16.20 2.22
C LYS A 228 -4.62 -16.01 0.97
N LEU A 229 -4.85 -14.78 0.55
CA LEU A 229 -5.54 -14.48 -0.71
C LEU A 229 -4.79 -15.07 -1.90
N ALA A 230 -3.47 -14.91 -1.99
CA ALA A 230 -2.67 -15.48 -3.05
C ALA A 230 -2.78 -17.02 -3.12
N CYS A 231 -2.82 -17.69 -1.97
CA CYS A 231 -2.93 -19.15 -1.90
C CYS A 231 -4.32 -19.69 -2.23
N GLU A 232 -5.39 -18.94 -1.95
CA GLU A 232 -6.77 -19.48 -1.97
C GLU A 232 -7.64 -18.91 -3.10
N THR A 233 -7.13 -18.00 -3.96
CA THR A 233 -7.96 -17.30 -4.95
C THR A 233 -7.60 -17.59 -6.41
N ASP A 234 -6.68 -18.51 -6.67
CA ASP A 234 -6.32 -19.00 -8.01
C ASP A 234 -6.02 -17.86 -9.02
N GLY A 235 -5.23 -16.87 -8.61
CA GLY A 235 -4.83 -15.74 -9.45
C GLY A 235 -5.87 -14.63 -9.61
N PHE A 236 -6.79 -14.47 -8.66
CA PHE A 236 -7.74 -13.36 -8.65
C PHE A 236 -7.06 -11.98 -8.54
N PHE A 237 -5.95 -11.91 -7.83
CA PHE A 237 -5.14 -10.70 -7.71
C PHE A 237 -3.94 -10.77 -8.66
N ASN A 238 -3.60 -9.65 -9.29
CA ASN A 238 -2.46 -9.57 -10.23
C ASN A 238 -1.11 -9.63 -9.53
N ALA A 239 -1.02 -9.10 -8.32
CA ALA A 239 0.15 -9.18 -7.45
C ALA A 239 -0.24 -8.95 -6.00
N ILE A 240 0.64 -9.38 -5.07
CA ILE A 240 0.51 -9.09 -3.65
C ILE A 240 1.74 -8.36 -3.11
N ALA A 241 1.52 -7.53 -2.07
CA ALA A 241 2.60 -6.81 -1.40
C ALA A 241 2.42 -6.84 0.14
N PRO A 242 2.76 -7.94 0.80
CA PRO A 242 2.81 -8.04 2.25
C PRO A 242 3.92 -7.17 2.86
N VAL A 243 3.66 -6.57 4.04
CA VAL A 243 4.62 -5.80 4.82
C VAL A 243 4.60 -6.28 6.27
N ALA A 244 5.76 -6.63 6.81
CA ALA A 244 5.95 -7.11 8.18
C ALA A 244 5.04 -8.31 8.55
N GLY A 245 4.82 -9.23 7.63
CA GLY A 245 4.01 -10.43 7.82
C GLY A 245 4.72 -11.71 7.38
N THR A 246 4.03 -12.84 7.48
CA THR A 246 4.52 -14.16 7.07
C THR A 246 3.34 -15.03 6.60
N MET A 247 3.59 -16.26 6.22
CA MET A 247 2.53 -17.22 5.92
C MET A 247 2.18 -18.05 7.16
N PHE A 248 0.90 -18.14 7.50
CA PHE A 248 0.43 -18.87 8.68
C PHE A 248 -0.44 -20.08 8.34
N GLY A 249 -0.36 -21.11 9.19
CA GLY A 249 -1.29 -22.25 9.21
C GLY A 249 -1.50 -22.87 7.84
N VAL A 250 -2.76 -22.93 7.40
CA VAL A 250 -3.13 -23.58 6.12
C VAL A 250 -2.45 -22.91 4.93
N SER A 251 -2.25 -21.60 4.99
CA SER A 251 -1.56 -20.85 3.91
C SER A 251 -0.11 -21.29 3.75
N TRP A 252 0.56 -21.74 4.81
CA TRP A 252 1.89 -22.33 4.71
C TRP A 252 1.86 -23.83 4.39
N ASP A 253 1.02 -24.58 5.10
CA ASP A 253 1.02 -26.05 5.05
C ASP A 253 0.51 -26.65 3.71
N SER A 254 -0.34 -25.91 2.99
CA SER A 254 -1.04 -26.43 1.81
C SER A 254 -1.31 -25.41 0.72
N CYS A 255 -0.46 -24.36 0.62
CA CYS A 255 -0.56 -23.40 -0.47
C CYS A 255 -0.19 -24.05 -1.81
N GLU A 256 -1.10 -24.03 -2.75
CA GLU A 256 -0.87 -24.40 -4.14
C GLU A 256 -1.31 -23.21 -5.03
N PRO A 257 -0.53 -22.10 -5.03
CA PRO A 257 -0.96 -20.87 -5.67
C PRO A 257 -0.86 -20.96 -7.19
N ALA A 258 -1.62 -20.11 -7.88
CA ALA A 258 -1.24 -19.72 -9.23
C ALA A 258 0.11 -18.96 -9.19
N THR A 259 0.84 -18.97 -10.31
CA THR A 259 2.04 -18.13 -10.48
C THR A 259 1.67 -16.67 -10.20
N MET A 260 2.36 -16.00 -9.26
CA MET A 260 1.97 -14.69 -8.77
C MET A 260 3.19 -13.81 -8.46
N PRO A 261 3.21 -12.55 -8.89
CA PRO A 261 4.19 -11.57 -8.42
C PRO A 261 4.02 -11.27 -6.93
N VAL A 262 5.13 -11.32 -6.19
CA VAL A 262 5.14 -11.09 -4.74
C VAL A 262 6.22 -10.08 -4.37
N LEU A 263 5.86 -9.07 -3.57
CA LEU A 263 6.79 -8.16 -2.93
C LEU A 263 6.60 -8.26 -1.42
N GLU A 264 7.65 -8.62 -0.67
CA GLU A 264 7.67 -8.57 0.80
C GLU A 264 8.60 -7.46 1.27
N ILE A 265 8.17 -6.68 2.28
CA ILE A 265 9.00 -5.69 2.98
C ILE A 265 9.06 -6.07 4.45
N HIS A 266 10.25 -6.37 4.98
CA HIS A 266 10.37 -6.89 6.34
C HIS A 266 11.61 -6.40 7.08
N GLY A 267 11.44 -6.07 8.37
CA GLY A 267 12.51 -5.65 9.27
C GLY A 267 13.30 -6.84 9.84
N THR A 268 14.64 -6.81 9.77
CA THR A 268 15.47 -7.90 10.33
C THR A 268 15.47 -7.96 11.86
N ASN A 269 15.00 -6.91 12.54
CA ASN A 269 14.82 -6.87 14.00
C ASN A 269 13.32 -6.87 14.38
N ASP A 270 12.44 -7.27 13.48
CA ASP A 270 11.04 -7.43 13.82
C ASP A 270 10.90 -8.38 15.02
N ASN A 271 10.24 -7.90 16.08
CA ASN A 271 10.06 -8.62 17.35
C ASN A 271 8.62 -9.12 17.54
N VAL A 272 7.76 -8.97 16.53
CA VAL A 272 6.38 -9.47 16.47
C VAL A 272 6.31 -10.64 15.48
N THR A 273 6.60 -10.37 14.20
CA THR A 273 6.77 -11.41 13.19
C THR A 273 8.26 -11.58 12.92
N LEU A 274 8.86 -12.59 13.57
CA LEU A 274 10.31 -12.76 13.57
C LEU A 274 10.85 -13.05 12.17
N TRP A 275 11.97 -12.43 11.80
CA TRP A 275 12.68 -12.70 10.55
C TRP A 275 12.99 -14.19 10.34
N ASP A 276 13.48 -14.86 11.40
CA ASP A 276 13.82 -16.28 11.36
C ASP A 276 12.60 -17.22 11.54
N GLY A 277 11.38 -16.65 11.69
CA GLY A 277 10.18 -17.42 12.02
C GLY A 277 10.16 -17.96 13.45
N ASP A 278 9.10 -18.65 13.81
CA ASP A 278 9.00 -19.39 15.08
C ASP A 278 8.09 -20.61 14.94
N TYR A 279 8.68 -21.77 14.77
CA TYR A 279 7.98 -23.05 14.69
C TYR A 279 7.52 -23.58 16.06
N ASP A 280 7.99 -23.00 17.15
CA ASP A 280 7.63 -23.34 18.53
C ASP A 280 6.60 -22.37 19.13
N ASP A 281 6.14 -21.35 18.38
CA ASP A 281 5.14 -20.40 18.85
C ASP A 281 3.81 -21.11 19.14
N THR A 282 3.36 -21.00 20.38
CA THR A 282 2.10 -21.63 20.84
C THR A 282 0.95 -20.66 20.94
N TYR A 283 1.21 -19.35 20.85
CA TYR A 283 0.20 -18.31 20.96
C TYR A 283 -0.39 -17.97 19.58
N TRP A 284 0.44 -17.48 18.68
CA TRP A 284 0.04 -17.21 17.30
C TRP A 284 -0.15 -18.50 16.51
N GLY A 285 0.71 -19.46 16.72
CA GLY A 285 0.90 -20.69 15.97
C GLY A 285 2.27 -20.71 15.29
N PRO A 286 2.75 -21.89 14.89
CA PRO A 286 4.03 -22.01 14.19
C PRO A 286 3.99 -21.30 12.84
N TYR A 287 5.10 -20.63 12.47
CA TYR A 287 5.24 -19.94 11.19
C TYR A 287 6.69 -19.96 10.68
N PRO A 288 6.89 -19.94 9.35
CA PRO A 288 8.21 -19.94 8.71
C PRO A 288 8.91 -18.59 8.84
N GLY A 289 10.23 -18.60 8.64
CA GLY A 289 11.02 -17.38 8.46
C GLY A 289 10.75 -16.73 7.11
N ILE A 290 11.10 -15.44 7.02
CA ILE A 290 10.84 -14.63 5.83
C ILE A 290 11.59 -15.18 4.60
N GLU A 291 12.86 -15.58 4.77
CA GLU A 291 13.63 -16.19 3.68
C GLU A 291 13.00 -17.51 3.18
N GLU A 292 12.39 -18.31 4.09
CA GLU A 292 11.69 -19.54 3.70
C GLU A 292 10.42 -19.23 2.88
N VAL A 293 9.69 -18.18 3.26
CA VAL A 293 8.50 -17.71 2.50
C VAL A 293 8.91 -17.22 1.11
N ILE A 294 9.99 -16.45 1.03
CA ILE A 294 10.49 -15.96 -0.27
C ILE A 294 10.98 -17.13 -1.13
N ASP A 295 11.73 -18.07 -0.57
CA ASP A 295 12.17 -19.27 -1.28
C ASP A 295 11.00 -20.11 -1.81
N PHE A 296 9.89 -20.19 -1.08
CA PHE A 296 8.65 -20.82 -1.54
C PHE A 296 8.13 -20.12 -2.81
N TRP A 297 7.93 -18.79 -2.78
CA TRP A 297 7.42 -18.04 -3.93
C TRP A 297 8.37 -18.03 -5.13
N VAL A 298 9.69 -18.03 -4.90
CA VAL A 298 10.70 -18.19 -5.94
C VAL A 298 10.58 -19.54 -6.64
N GLN A 299 10.28 -20.61 -5.88
CA GLN A 299 10.10 -21.95 -6.44
C GLN A 299 8.75 -22.08 -7.17
N GLU A 300 7.64 -21.58 -6.61
CA GLU A 300 6.32 -21.63 -7.25
C GLU A 300 6.29 -20.83 -8.56
N ASN A 301 7.03 -19.74 -8.62
CA ASN A 301 7.18 -18.91 -9.82
C ASN A 301 8.27 -19.41 -10.79
N ASP A 302 9.02 -20.49 -10.46
CA ASP A 302 10.15 -20.99 -11.27
C ASP A 302 11.17 -19.89 -11.62
N CYS A 303 11.52 -19.02 -10.69
CA CYS A 303 12.50 -17.97 -10.93
C CYS A 303 13.91 -18.55 -11.05
N ILE A 304 14.68 -18.11 -12.05
CA ILE A 304 16.01 -18.68 -12.36
C ILE A 304 17.18 -17.73 -12.12
N ASP A 305 16.92 -16.43 -12.05
CA ASP A 305 17.93 -15.40 -11.82
C ASP A 305 17.60 -14.55 -10.59
N ASN A 306 18.64 -13.99 -9.96
CA ASN A 306 18.49 -13.06 -8.84
C ASN A 306 19.55 -11.97 -8.86
N GLU A 307 19.24 -10.84 -8.22
CA GLU A 307 20.18 -9.74 -7.94
C GLU A 307 19.92 -9.12 -6.58
N GLU A 308 20.95 -8.53 -5.97
CA GLU A 308 20.84 -7.75 -4.74
C GLU A 308 21.17 -6.28 -5.03
N ILE A 309 20.29 -5.37 -4.59
CA ILE A 309 20.45 -3.93 -4.76
C ILE A 309 20.50 -3.29 -3.37
N ILE A 310 21.63 -2.67 -3.02
CA ILE A 310 21.78 -2.00 -1.73
C ILE A 310 21.21 -0.58 -1.80
N LEU A 311 20.13 -0.34 -1.08
CA LEU A 311 19.45 0.94 -0.97
C LEU A 311 19.95 1.66 0.31
N GLN A 312 21.14 2.29 0.23
CA GLN A 312 21.82 2.86 1.41
C GLN A 312 21.00 3.94 2.14
N SER A 313 20.25 4.76 1.41
CA SER A 313 19.39 5.80 2.00
C SER A 313 18.21 5.23 2.82
N MET A 314 17.80 4.01 2.52
CA MET A 314 16.70 3.31 3.17
C MET A 314 17.16 2.25 4.17
N ASN A 315 18.49 2.10 4.38
CA ASN A 315 19.09 1.01 5.17
C ASN A 315 18.52 -0.37 4.79
N THR A 316 18.31 -0.62 3.50
CA THR A 316 17.56 -1.77 2.97
C THR A 316 18.39 -2.46 1.89
N ILE A 317 18.25 -3.78 1.81
CA ILE A 317 18.72 -4.58 0.68
C ILE A 317 17.48 -5.08 -0.06
N LYS A 318 17.37 -4.74 -1.35
CA LYS A 318 16.36 -5.32 -2.23
C LYS A 318 16.92 -6.57 -2.87
N HIS A 319 16.35 -7.71 -2.57
CA HIS A 319 16.55 -8.96 -3.28
C HIS A 319 15.50 -9.08 -4.36
N ARG A 320 15.91 -9.21 -5.60
CA ARG A 320 15.03 -9.35 -6.75
C ARG A 320 15.28 -10.69 -7.42
N TYR A 321 14.24 -11.50 -7.55
CA TYR A 321 14.23 -12.77 -8.27
C TYR A 321 13.41 -12.60 -9.54
N PHE A 322 14.00 -12.90 -10.67
CA PHE A 322 13.44 -12.59 -11.99
C PHE A 322 13.70 -13.69 -13.02
N ASN A 323 13.26 -13.48 -14.28
CA ASN A 323 13.20 -14.54 -15.27
C ASN A 323 12.40 -15.75 -14.78
N CYS A 324 11.27 -15.46 -14.17
CA CYS A 324 10.32 -16.43 -13.66
C CYS A 324 9.28 -16.81 -14.74
N ASN A 325 8.42 -17.79 -14.44
CA ASN A 325 7.29 -18.12 -15.31
C ASN A 325 6.32 -16.93 -15.45
N VAL A 326 5.69 -16.85 -16.62
CA VAL A 326 4.65 -15.86 -16.94
C VAL A 326 5.03 -14.41 -16.61
N ASN A 327 6.32 -14.09 -16.79
CA ASN A 327 6.86 -12.74 -16.56
C ASN A 327 6.64 -12.19 -15.13
N THR A 328 6.54 -13.07 -14.13
CA THR A 328 6.43 -12.69 -12.72
C THR A 328 7.81 -12.42 -12.11
N GLU A 329 7.83 -11.75 -10.97
CA GLU A 329 9.02 -11.57 -10.14
C GLU A 329 8.68 -11.74 -8.66
N VAL A 330 9.70 -12.05 -7.85
CA VAL A 330 9.60 -12.04 -6.39
C VAL A 330 10.62 -11.05 -5.85
N TRP A 331 10.17 -10.10 -5.04
CA TRP A 331 11.02 -9.08 -4.43
C TRP A 331 10.96 -9.18 -2.90
N LEU A 332 12.11 -9.07 -2.26
CA LEU A 332 12.22 -8.92 -0.81
C LEU A 332 12.98 -7.62 -0.51
N TYR A 333 12.39 -6.75 0.27
CA TYR A 333 13.05 -5.61 0.89
C TYR A 333 13.45 -6.00 2.31
N GLU A 334 14.70 -6.39 2.49
CA GLU A 334 15.31 -6.69 3.77
C GLU A 334 15.70 -5.37 4.45
N VAL A 335 14.88 -4.91 5.41
CA VAL A 335 15.13 -3.65 6.14
C VAL A 335 16.07 -3.93 7.31
N ILE A 336 17.35 -3.55 7.14
CA ILE A 336 18.40 -3.88 8.10
C ILE A 336 18.19 -3.16 9.43
N GLY A 337 17.93 -3.91 10.48
CA GLY A 337 17.64 -3.39 11.82
C GLY A 337 16.23 -2.81 11.98
N GLY A 338 15.40 -2.85 10.92
CA GLY A 338 14.00 -2.47 10.97
C GLY A 338 13.18 -3.34 11.93
N GLY A 339 12.17 -2.77 12.55
CA GLY A 339 11.25 -3.42 13.47
C GLY A 339 9.98 -3.91 12.76
N HIS A 340 8.88 -3.98 13.54
CA HIS A 340 7.54 -4.33 13.05
C HIS A 340 6.83 -3.07 12.55
N ASP A 341 7.25 -2.56 11.39
CA ASP A 341 6.91 -1.24 10.90
C ASP A 341 6.36 -1.26 9.48
N TRP A 342 5.76 -0.13 9.09
CA TRP A 342 5.51 0.25 7.70
C TRP A 342 6.54 1.30 7.30
N PRO A 343 7.69 0.93 6.70
CA PRO A 343 8.68 1.91 6.27
C PRO A 343 8.08 2.96 5.34
N GLY A 344 8.44 4.23 5.51
CA GLY A 344 7.82 5.34 4.80
C GLY A 344 7.88 5.28 3.27
N TYR A 345 8.81 4.50 2.71
CA TYR A 345 8.90 4.24 1.27
C TYR A 345 8.03 3.06 0.78
N SER A 346 7.40 2.30 1.71
CA SER A 346 6.71 1.04 1.36
C SER A 346 5.63 1.23 0.31
N SER A 347 4.77 2.22 0.47
CA SER A 347 3.68 2.45 -0.48
C SER A 347 4.18 2.80 -1.88
N GLN A 348 5.24 3.60 -2.00
CA GLN A 348 5.85 3.90 -3.29
C GLN A 348 6.43 2.65 -3.95
N GLU A 349 7.16 1.82 -3.19
CA GLU A 349 7.74 0.60 -3.73
C GLU A 349 6.68 -0.46 -4.06
N ILE A 350 5.59 -0.51 -3.29
CA ILE A 350 4.41 -1.34 -3.59
C ILE A 350 3.79 -0.91 -4.92
N TRP A 351 3.56 0.38 -5.13
CA TRP A 351 3.01 0.86 -6.40
C TRP A 351 4.00 0.67 -7.56
N ASN A 352 5.29 0.93 -7.37
CA ASN A 352 6.34 0.66 -8.35
C ASN A 352 6.37 -0.82 -8.76
N PHE A 353 6.00 -1.72 -7.85
CA PHE A 353 5.88 -3.14 -8.13
C PHE A 353 4.57 -3.47 -8.83
N PHE A 354 3.44 -3.03 -8.31
CA PHE A 354 2.12 -3.32 -8.87
C PHE A 354 1.94 -2.79 -10.29
N SER A 355 2.45 -1.59 -10.58
CA SER A 355 2.37 -0.98 -11.90
C SER A 355 3.04 -1.80 -13.00
N GLN A 356 3.99 -2.68 -12.67
CA GLN A 356 4.60 -3.59 -13.64
C GLN A 356 3.66 -4.74 -14.04
N TYR A 357 2.61 -4.97 -13.27
CA TYR A 357 1.63 -6.03 -13.48
C TYR A 357 0.23 -5.48 -13.77
N THR A 358 0.14 -4.21 -14.11
CA THR A 358 -1.10 -3.65 -14.64
C THR A 358 -1.31 -4.18 -16.05
N PHE A 359 -2.50 -4.72 -16.27
CA PHE A 359 -2.96 -5.11 -17.59
C PHE A 359 -3.39 -3.84 -18.33
N ASN A 360 -2.67 -3.49 -19.38
CA ASN A 360 -3.02 -2.39 -20.26
C ASN A 360 -3.44 -2.97 -21.63
N ALA A 361 -4.74 -3.20 -21.79
CA ALA A 361 -5.27 -3.81 -23.00
C ALA A 361 -4.91 -2.98 -24.24
N GLY A 362 -4.12 -3.58 -25.13
CA GLY A 362 -3.67 -2.93 -26.34
C GLY A 362 -2.27 -2.33 -26.30
N ASP A 363 -1.62 -2.26 -25.15
CA ASP A 363 -0.19 -2.01 -25.04
C ASP A 363 0.56 -3.34 -25.02
N ILE A 364 0.93 -3.82 -26.19
CA ILE A 364 1.57 -5.13 -26.36
C ILE A 364 3.07 -5.03 -26.20
N ASN A 365 3.64 -3.85 -26.43
CA ASN A 365 5.08 -3.64 -26.32
C ASN A 365 5.53 -3.18 -24.92
N GLY A 366 4.57 -2.84 -24.02
CA GLY A 366 4.83 -2.43 -22.65
C GLY A 366 5.52 -1.06 -22.55
N ASP A 367 5.23 -0.14 -23.46
CA ASP A 367 5.81 1.21 -23.45
C ASP A 367 4.83 2.28 -22.93
N ASP A 368 3.70 1.86 -22.35
CA ASP A 368 2.59 2.66 -21.83
C ASP A 368 1.93 3.57 -22.89
N ILE A 369 2.16 3.32 -24.18
CA ILE A 369 1.61 4.12 -25.28
C ILE A 369 0.90 3.24 -26.29
N ILE A 370 -0.40 3.14 -26.24
CA ILE A 370 -1.17 2.40 -27.25
C ILE A 370 -1.10 3.12 -28.58
N ASN A 371 -0.35 2.53 -29.55
CA ASN A 371 -0.08 3.13 -30.86
C ASN A 371 0.09 2.09 -31.98
N ILE A 372 0.57 2.52 -33.15
CA ILE A 372 0.74 1.63 -34.30
C ILE A 372 1.78 0.53 -34.09
N LEU A 373 2.70 0.68 -33.15
CA LEU A 373 3.70 -0.35 -32.85
C LEU A 373 3.04 -1.58 -32.22
N ASP A 374 2.02 -1.37 -31.39
CA ASP A 374 1.23 -2.44 -30.80
C ASP A 374 0.42 -3.19 -31.83
N VAL A 375 -0.16 -2.48 -32.79
CA VAL A 375 -0.85 -3.11 -33.94
C VAL A 375 0.09 -4.07 -34.68
N ILE A 376 1.35 -3.67 -34.87
CA ILE A 376 2.37 -4.53 -35.48
C ILE A 376 2.64 -5.76 -34.59
N GLN A 377 2.68 -5.61 -33.30
CA GLN A 377 2.89 -6.71 -32.36
C GLN A 377 1.70 -7.71 -32.39
N VAL A 378 0.45 -7.22 -32.27
CA VAL A 378 -0.74 -8.09 -32.40
C VAL A 378 -0.73 -8.88 -33.71
N VAL A 379 -0.38 -8.22 -34.82
CA VAL A 379 -0.27 -8.91 -36.12
C VAL A 379 0.82 -9.99 -36.08
N ASN A 380 1.93 -9.77 -35.39
CA ASN A 380 2.98 -10.77 -35.23
C ASN A 380 2.49 -11.95 -34.38
N LEU A 381 1.79 -11.70 -33.27
CA LEU A 381 1.19 -12.75 -32.45
C LEU A 381 0.25 -13.65 -33.29
N ILE A 382 -0.60 -13.04 -34.13
CA ILE A 382 -1.47 -13.78 -35.05
C ILE A 382 -0.66 -14.63 -36.05
N LEU A 383 0.41 -14.05 -36.63
CA LEU A 383 1.23 -14.73 -37.64
C LEU A 383 2.01 -15.93 -37.08
N PHE A 384 2.44 -15.84 -35.84
CA PHE A 384 3.20 -16.89 -35.14
C PHE A 384 2.32 -17.82 -34.33
N ASN A 385 1.01 -17.56 -34.24
CA ASN A 385 0.04 -18.27 -33.41
C ASN A 385 0.47 -18.28 -31.94
N GLU A 386 0.93 -17.13 -31.48
CA GLU A 386 1.29 -16.85 -30.10
C GLU A 386 0.13 -16.15 -29.41
N TYR A 387 0.00 -16.36 -28.08
CA TYR A 387 -1.02 -15.70 -27.26
C TYR A 387 -0.35 -14.76 -26.25
N GLU A 388 -0.85 -13.56 -26.16
CA GLU A 388 -0.50 -12.58 -25.15
C GLU A 388 -1.78 -11.84 -24.72
N GLN A 389 -2.04 -11.79 -23.44
CA GLN A 389 -3.30 -11.30 -22.90
C GLN A 389 -3.59 -9.85 -23.32
N ASN A 390 -2.59 -8.97 -23.32
CA ASN A 390 -2.73 -7.57 -23.76
C ASN A 390 -3.16 -7.44 -25.24
N GLY A 391 -2.97 -8.49 -26.01
CA GLY A 391 -3.36 -8.56 -27.43
C GLY A 391 -4.77 -9.09 -27.68
N ASP A 392 -5.40 -9.70 -26.67
CA ASP A 392 -6.78 -10.22 -26.74
C ASP A 392 -7.76 -9.14 -26.21
N LEU A 393 -8.05 -8.17 -27.07
CA LEU A 393 -8.85 -7.01 -26.69
C LEU A 393 -10.35 -7.33 -26.50
N ASN A 394 -10.83 -8.42 -27.10
CA ASN A 394 -12.21 -8.85 -26.98
C ASN A 394 -12.43 -9.95 -25.92
N GLN A 395 -11.33 -10.41 -25.31
CA GLN A 395 -11.30 -11.42 -24.24
C GLN A 395 -11.98 -12.75 -24.62
N ASP A 396 -11.79 -13.18 -25.88
CA ASP A 396 -12.33 -14.45 -26.38
C ASP A 396 -11.30 -15.61 -26.37
N GLU A 397 -10.14 -15.40 -25.74
CA GLU A 397 -8.98 -16.30 -25.62
C GLU A 397 -8.30 -16.61 -26.97
N VAL A 398 -8.55 -15.80 -27.99
CA VAL A 398 -8.00 -16.00 -29.34
C VAL A 398 -7.55 -14.67 -29.95
N ILE A 399 -6.25 -14.44 -30.05
CA ILE A 399 -5.75 -13.26 -30.78
C ILE A 399 -5.96 -13.41 -32.29
N ASN A 400 -6.78 -12.54 -32.84
CA ASN A 400 -7.14 -12.57 -34.24
C ASN A 400 -7.40 -11.18 -34.85
N VAL A 401 -7.92 -11.10 -36.07
CA VAL A 401 -8.13 -9.82 -36.75
C VAL A 401 -9.16 -8.91 -36.04
N LEU A 402 -10.02 -9.46 -35.16
CA LEU A 402 -11.00 -8.65 -34.41
C LEU A 402 -10.29 -7.78 -33.37
N ASP A 403 -9.24 -8.31 -32.74
CA ASP A 403 -8.42 -7.58 -31.78
C ASP A 403 -7.65 -6.44 -32.47
N VAL A 404 -7.10 -6.72 -33.66
CA VAL A 404 -6.47 -5.67 -34.50
C VAL A 404 -7.45 -4.53 -34.80
N ILE A 405 -8.70 -4.87 -35.11
CA ILE A 405 -9.74 -3.85 -35.40
C ILE A 405 -10.07 -3.05 -34.14
N GLN A 406 -10.17 -3.70 -32.97
CA GLN A 406 -10.43 -3.01 -31.71
C GLN A 406 -9.27 -2.09 -31.34
N LEU A 407 -8.02 -2.58 -31.42
CA LEU A 407 -6.83 -1.80 -31.15
C LEU A 407 -6.73 -0.56 -32.05
N VAL A 408 -6.98 -0.71 -33.34
CA VAL A 408 -7.02 0.41 -34.25
C VAL A 408 -8.13 1.41 -33.92
N ASN A 409 -9.28 0.93 -33.42
CA ASN A 409 -10.35 1.83 -32.99
C ASN A 409 -9.96 2.60 -31.71
N ILE A 410 -9.27 1.97 -30.75
CA ILE A 410 -8.73 2.66 -29.56
C ILE A 410 -7.78 3.77 -30.02
N ILE A 411 -6.80 3.47 -30.88
CA ILE A 411 -5.81 4.44 -31.37
C ILE A 411 -6.46 5.62 -32.13
N LEU A 412 -7.57 5.40 -32.84
CA LEU A 412 -8.23 6.45 -33.60
C LEU A 412 -9.16 7.34 -32.76
N ASN A 413 -9.53 6.89 -31.58
CA ASN A 413 -10.43 7.62 -30.67
C ASN A 413 -9.68 8.33 -29.52
N ASN A 414 -8.40 8.00 -29.31
CA ASN A 414 -7.47 8.74 -28.45
C ASN A 414 -6.82 9.88 -29.27
#